data_3b932c7d1b7e1f0b64370b48c9ee9dfc
#
_entry.id   3b932c7d1b7e1f0b64370b48c9ee9dfc
#
_cell.length_a   1.000
_cell.length_b   1.000
_cell.length_c   1.000
_cell.angle_alpha   90.00
_cell.angle_beta   90.00
_cell.angle_gamma   90.00
#
_symmetry.space_group_name_H-M   'P 1'
#
loop_
_entity.id
_entity.type
_entity.pdbx_description
1 polymer ?
#
loop_
_entity_poly.entity_id
_entity_poly.type
_entity_poly.pdbx_seq_one_letter_code
_entity_poly.pdbx_strand_id
1 'polypeptide(L)'
;MARSMPQNKEAEMSVLGVAFLNNNEVSKIVEEVTSDMFFDERNRYIFNAIKSLHESKTPIDVTTLRNELDKDKKFNAVGLDYITDVIDSVVTSANLDFYIKIIKDYAIRRNLIETASDIITTTYDEEDVNSLLDSAEKNILNVVRARSVGDFVPISEILRRAQAKLEELAKNKRSITGIETGFPDFDKITTGLXXXXFAASK
;
A
#
# COMPACT_ATOMS: atom_id res chain seq x y z
N MET A 1 2.32 27.95 12.93
CA MET A 1 3.55 27.28 12.52
C MET A 1 3.22 26.23 11.47
N ALA A 2 3.85 26.30 10.30
CA ALA A 2 3.69 25.26 9.29
C ALA A 2 4.34 23.95 9.82
N ARG A 3 3.58 22.88 9.88
CA ARG A 3 4.10 21.55 10.26
C ARG A 3 4.78 20.93 9.06
N SER A 4 5.97 20.34 9.27
CA SER A 4 6.65 19.58 8.22
C SER A 4 5.84 18.32 7.87
N MET A 5 5.89 17.90 6.61
CA MET A 5 5.23 16.67 6.17
C MET A 5 5.85 15.45 6.88
N PRO A 6 5.02 14.49 7.29
CA PRO A 6 5.51 13.28 7.95
C PRO A 6 6.48 12.49 7.06
N GLN A 7 7.66 12.18 7.60
CA GLN A 7 8.71 11.43 6.88
C GLN A 7 9.61 10.68 7.87
N ASN A 8 10.27 9.65 7.38
CA ASN A 8 11.33 8.95 8.11
C ASN A 8 12.45 8.59 7.13
N LYS A 9 13.42 9.49 7.01
CA LYS A 9 14.53 9.37 6.06
C LYS A 9 15.34 8.08 6.30
N GLU A 10 15.59 7.74 7.56
CA GLU A 10 16.37 6.55 7.92
C GLU A 10 15.69 5.27 7.43
N ALA A 11 14.37 5.16 7.65
CA ALA A 11 13.62 3.99 7.17
C ALA A 11 13.59 3.92 5.64
N GLU A 12 13.46 5.07 4.97
CA GLU A 12 13.49 5.14 3.50
C GLU A 12 14.83 4.63 2.95
N MET A 13 15.94 5.15 3.50
CA MET A 13 17.29 4.75 3.10
C MET A 13 17.52 3.26 3.41
N SER A 14 17.05 2.79 4.57
CA SER A 14 17.23 1.39 4.97
C SER A 14 16.51 0.41 4.02
N VAL A 15 15.29 0.74 3.58
CA VAL A 15 14.57 -0.10 2.59
C VAL A 15 15.38 -0.20 1.29
N LEU A 16 15.89 0.92 0.81
CA LEU A 16 16.68 0.96 -0.44
C LEU A 16 18.04 0.28 -0.26
N GLY A 17 18.70 0.48 0.88
CA GLY A 17 19.99 -0.12 1.17
C GLY A 17 19.94 -1.65 1.21
N VAL A 18 18.83 -2.23 1.68
CA VAL A 18 18.63 -3.70 1.68
C VAL A 18 18.72 -4.26 0.26
N ALA A 19 18.28 -3.53 -0.76
CA ALA A 19 18.34 -4.00 -2.16
C ALA A 19 19.77 -4.25 -2.63
N PHE A 20 20.74 -3.49 -2.11
CA PHE A 20 22.19 -3.68 -2.40
C PHE A 20 22.79 -4.81 -1.56
N LEU A 21 22.29 -4.98 -0.34
CA LEU A 21 22.81 -5.96 0.60
C LEU A 21 22.34 -7.38 0.27
N ASN A 22 21.08 -7.52 -0.17
CA ASN A 22 20.45 -8.83 -0.37
C ASN A 22 19.45 -8.79 -1.55
N ASN A 23 19.93 -9.20 -2.71
CA ASN A 23 19.12 -9.22 -3.94
C ASN A 23 17.85 -10.08 -3.82
N ASN A 24 17.81 -11.06 -2.90
CA ASN A 24 16.61 -11.89 -2.71
C ASN A 24 15.44 -11.10 -2.12
N GLU A 25 15.73 -10.03 -1.39
CA GLU A 25 14.69 -9.18 -0.79
C GLU A 25 14.11 -8.15 -1.78
N VAL A 26 14.73 -7.97 -2.94
CA VAL A 26 14.31 -6.97 -3.93
C VAL A 26 12.89 -7.25 -4.43
N SER A 27 12.56 -8.51 -4.69
CA SER A 27 11.21 -8.90 -5.12
C SER A 27 10.16 -8.39 -4.12
N LYS A 28 10.43 -8.60 -2.83
CA LYS A 28 9.54 -8.15 -1.76
C LYS A 28 9.43 -6.63 -1.71
N ILE A 29 10.57 -5.92 -1.83
CA ILE A 29 10.58 -4.45 -1.85
C ILE A 29 9.71 -3.95 -3.01
N VAL A 30 9.89 -4.49 -4.24
CA VAL A 30 9.17 -4.06 -5.44
C VAL A 30 7.67 -4.41 -5.36
N GLU A 31 7.31 -5.51 -4.71
CA GLU A 31 5.92 -5.94 -4.52
C GLU A 31 5.18 -5.10 -3.48
N GLU A 32 5.86 -4.74 -2.40
CA GLU A 32 5.21 -4.11 -1.24
C GLU A 32 5.31 -2.59 -1.21
N VAL A 33 6.24 -2.00 -1.97
CA VAL A 33 6.54 -0.57 -1.92
C VAL A 33 6.29 0.07 -3.29
N THR A 34 5.81 1.30 -3.29
CA THR A 34 5.65 2.13 -4.49
C THR A 34 6.45 3.41 -4.33
N SER A 35 6.82 4.06 -5.45
CA SER A 35 7.70 5.24 -5.42
C SER A 35 7.11 6.42 -4.61
N ASP A 36 5.79 6.57 -4.60
CA ASP A 36 5.09 7.63 -3.85
C ASP A 36 5.18 7.44 -2.32
N MET A 37 5.53 6.22 -1.86
CA MET A 37 5.74 5.96 -0.43
C MET A 37 7.01 6.64 0.11
N PHE A 38 7.95 7.03 -0.76
CA PHE A 38 9.14 7.77 -0.37
C PHE A 38 8.86 9.27 -0.37
N PHE A 39 9.31 9.96 0.66
CA PHE A 39 9.22 11.42 0.75
C PHE A 39 10.33 12.10 -0.04
N ASP A 40 11.59 11.63 0.14
CA ASP A 40 12.76 12.19 -0.55
C ASP A 40 12.71 11.80 -2.04
N GLU A 41 12.74 12.78 -2.91
CA GLU A 41 12.70 12.58 -4.36
C GLU A 41 13.87 11.72 -4.87
N ARG A 42 15.03 11.83 -4.23
CA ARG A 42 16.22 11.00 -4.57
C ARG A 42 15.92 9.52 -4.31
N ASN A 43 15.21 9.22 -3.20
CA ASN A 43 14.80 7.85 -2.86
C ASN A 43 13.81 7.31 -3.89
N ARG A 44 12.90 8.15 -4.40
CA ARG A 44 11.98 7.77 -5.50
C ARG A 44 12.76 7.39 -6.76
N TYR A 45 13.78 8.17 -7.13
CA TYR A 45 14.61 7.87 -8.30
C TYR A 45 15.38 6.57 -8.11
N ILE A 46 16.00 6.36 -6.95
CA ILE A 46 16.73 5.12 -6.62
C ILE A 46 15.78 3.92 -6.68
N PHE A 47 14.59 4.03 -6.06
CA PHE A 47 13.59 2.96 -6.07
C PHE A 47 13.15 2.59 -7.49
N ASN A 48 12.85 3.59 -8.33
CA ASN A 48 12.44 3.35 -9.72
C ASN A 48 13.56 2.67 -10.52
N ALA A 49 14.80 3.06 -10.31
CA ALA A 49 15.97 2.41 -10.95
C ALA A 49 16.14 0.97 -10.44
N ILE A 50 16.01 0.72 -9.14
CA ILE A 50 16.05 -0.65 -8.56
C ILE A 50 14.96 -1.52 -9.19
N LYS A 51 13.74 -0.98 -9.30
CA LYS A 51 12.60 -1.68 -9.89
C LYS A 51 12.87 -2.05 -11.35
N SER A 52 13.36 -1.11 -12.16
CA SER A 52 13.73 -1.33 -13.56
C SER A 52 14.82 -2.41 -13.70
N LEU A 53 15.86 -2.35 -12.87
CA LEU A 53 16.93 -3.35 -12.85
C LEU A 53 16.38 -4.74 -12.47
N HIS A 54 15.51 -4.81 -11.49
CA HIS A 54 14.87 -6.06 -11.07
C HIS A 54 14.03 -6.67 -12.21
N GLU A 55 13.19 -5.85 -12.87
CA GLU A 55 12.35 -6.29 -14.00
C GLU A 55 13.19 -6.79 -15.18
N SER A 56 14.35 -6.17 -15.43
CA SER A 56 15.29 -6.59 -16.47
C SER A 56 16.25 -7.71 -16.03
N LYS A 57 16.10 -8.22 -14.80
CA LYS A 57 16.95 -9.26 -14.19
C LYS A 57 18.44 -8.87 -14.18
N THR A 58 18.72 -7.61 -14.05
CA THR A 58 20.08 -7.06 -13.97
C THR A 58 20.49 -7.01 -12.49
N PRO A 59 21.70 -7.46 -12.13
CA PRO A 59 22.18 -7.32 -10.75
C PRO A 59 22.16 -5.88 -10.27
N ILE A 60 21.82 -5.67 -9.00
CA ILE A 60 21.75 -4.34 -8.39
C ILE A 60 23.06 -4.07 -7.67
N ASP A 61 23.82 -3.13 -8.22
CA ASP A 61 25.04 -2.58 -7.63
C ASP A 61 25.18 -1.11 -8.01
N VAL A 62 26.18 -0.43 -7.48
CA VAL A 62 26.41 1.00 -7.69
C VAL A 62 26.55 1.33 -9.20
N THR A 63 27.24 0.47 -9.95
CA THR A 63 27.50 0.70 -11.37
C THR A 63 26.23 0.57 -12.21
N THR A 64 25.47 -0.49 -11.98
CA THR A 64 24.20 -0.74 -12.70
C THR A 64 23.14 0.31 -12.33
N LEU A 65 23.07 0.67 -11.03
CA LEU A 65 22.16 1.74 -10.58
C LEU A 65 22.52 3.08 -11.22
N ARG A 66 23.81 3.43 -11.24
CA ARG A 66 24.27 4.67 -11.87
C ARG A 66 23.84 4.71 -13.36
N ASN A 67 24.13 3.63 -14.09
CA ASN A 67 23.79 3.54 -15.51
C ASN A 67 22.27 3.68 -15.72
N GLU A 68 21.46 3.10 -14.84
CA GLU A 68 20.00 3.20 -14.92
C GLU A 68 19.53 4.63 -14.67
N LEU A 69 20.05 5.28 -13.62
CA LEU A 69 19.75 6.69 -13.32
C LEU A 69 20.20 7.64 -14.43
N ASP A 70 21.29 7.34 -15.13
CA ASP A 70 21.81 8.16 -16.22
C ASP A 70 20.87 8.13 -17.45
N LYS A 71 20.15 7.04 -17.70
CA LYS A 71 19.16 6.97 -18.81
C LYS A 71 18.13 8.10 -18.70
N ASP A 72 17.67 8.38 -17.49
CA ASP A 72 16.65 9.40 -17.18
C ASP A 72 17.29 10.74 -16.75
N LYS A 73 18.61 10.87 -16.84
CA LYS A 73 19.37 12.05 -16.40
C LYS A 73 19.16 12.39 -14.92
N LYS A 74 18.84 11.38 -14.09
CA LYS A 74 18.55 11.55 -12.67
C LYS A 74 19.80 11.37 -11.78
N PHE A 75 20.90 10.84 -12.32
CA PHE A 75 22.12 10.60 -11.53
C PHE A 75 22.65 11.88 -10.87
N ASN A 76 22.64 13.00 -11.61
CA ASN A 76 23.11 14.29 -11.07
C ASN A 76 22.27 14.80 -9.90
N ALA A 77 20.97 14.48 -9.89
CA ALA A 77 20.06 14.88 -8.81
C ALA A 77 20.27 14.01 -7.56
N VAL A 78 20.64 12.74 -7.75
CA VAL A 78 20.88 11.80 -6.65
C VAL A 78 22.31 11.96 -6.10
N GLY A 79 23.30 11.84 -6.95
CA GLY A 79 24.73 11.93 -6.57
C GLY A 79 25.28 10.63 -6.02
N LEU A 80 26.56 10.38 -6.27
CA LEU A 80 27.22 9.16 -5.79
C LEU A 80 27.31 9.11 -4.26
N ASP A 81 27.55 10.25 -3.63
CA ASP A 81 27.66 10.33 -2.15
C ASP A 81 26.36 9.87 -1.50
N TYR A 82 25.20 10.28 -2.04
CA TYR A 82 23.93 9.87 -1.48
C TYR A 82 23.66 8.36 -1.68
N ILE A 83 24.06 7.81 -2.82
CA ILE A 83 23.96 6.35 -3.06
C ILE A 83 24.80 5.60 -2.03
N THR A 84 26.00 6.10 -1.73
CA THR A 84 26.89 5.52 -0.70
C THR A 84 26.21 5.60 0.68
N ASP A 85 25.65 6.76 1.04
CA ASP A 85 24.89 6.93 2.30
C ASP A 85 23.75 5.91 2.42
N VAL A 86 23.02 5.65 1.33
CA VAL A 86 21.93 4.67 1.29
C VAL A 86 22.48 3.26 1.55
N ILE A 87 23.57 2.89 0.91
CA ILE A 87 24.19 1.56 1.09
C ILE A 87 24.67 1.40 2.54
N ASP A 88 25.32 2.41 3.06
CA ASP A 88 25.90 2.39 4.43
C ASP A 88 24.82 2.50 5.53
N SER A 89 23.60 2.89 5.18
CA SER A 89 22.50 3.03 6.14
C SER A 89 22.00 1.70 6.70
N VAL A 90 22.35 0.58 6.07
CA VAL A 90 21.86 -0.74 6.47
C VAL A 90 23.00 -1.74 6.67
N VAL A 91 22.93 -2.50 7.78
CA VAL A 91 23.90 -3.54 8.12
C VAL A 91 23.29 -4.94 7.94
N THR A 92 21.97 -5.05 7.98
CA THR A 92 21.27 -6.32 7.92
C THR A 92 19.90 -6.15 7.25
N SER A 93 19.48 -7.16 6.50
CA SER A 93 18.15 -7.21 5.90
C SER A 93 17.06 -7.70 6.87
N ALA A 94 17.44 -8.13 8.08
CA ALA A 94 16.51 -8.78 9.05
C ALA A 94 15.31 -7.89 9.44
N ASN A 95 15.46 -6.57 9.36
CA ASN A 95 14.43 -5.61 9.79
C ASN A 95 13.65 -5.00 8.61
N LEU A 96 13.77 -5.55 7.41
CA LEU A 96 13.14 -4.99 6.21
C LEU A 96 11.62 -4.77 6.39
N ASP A 97 10.91 -5.74 6.92
CA ASP A 97 9.45 -5.65 7.15
C ASP A 97 9.08 -4.47 8.02
N PHE A 98 9.89 -4.25 9.05
CA PHE A 98 9.68 -3.13 9.97
C PHE A 98 9.88 -1.78 9.26
N TYR A 99 10.93 -1.66 8.44
CA TYR A 99 11.18 -0.44 7.67
C TYR A 99 10.09 -0.19 6.62
N ILE A 100 9.65 -1.23 5.90
CA ILE A 100 8.54 -1.13 4.93
C ILE A 100 7.28 -0.62 5.64
N LYS A 101 6.96 -1.19 6.80
CA LYS A 101 5.80 -0.74 7.58
C LYS A 101 5.91 0.75 7.96
N ILE A 102 7.10 1.20 8.39
CA ILE A 102 7.32 2.61 8.73
C ILE A 102 7.04 3.51 7.53
N ILE A 103 7.62 3.23 6.36
CA ILE A 103 7.42 4.10 5.19
C ILE A 103 5.95 4.09 4.72
N LYS A 104 5.27 2.94 4.78
CA LYS A 104 3.82 2.83 4.48
C LYS A 104 3.00 3.72 5.43
N ASP A 105 3.27 3.65 6.73
CA ASP A 105 2.56 4.45 7.73
C ASP A 105 2.76 5.96 7.49
N TYR A 106 3.98 6.38 7.15
CA TYR A 106 4.26 7.77 6.83
C TYR A 106 3.63 8.23 5.52
N ALA A 107 3.59 7.36 4.50
CA ALA A 107 2.91 7.63 3.23
C ALA A 107 1.41 7.84 3.44
N ILE A 108 0.76 6.96 4.23
CA ILE A 108 -0.66 7.09 4.57
C ILE A 108 -0.93 8.44 5.27
N ARG A 109 -0.06 8.84 6.20
CA ARG A 109 -0.20 10.13 6.89
C ARG A 109 -0.11 11.31 5.92
N ARG A 110 0.81 11.25 4.94
CA ARG A 110 0.92 12.29 3.89
C ARG A 110 -0.34 12.34 3.03
N ASN A 111 -0.80 11.18 2.56
CA ASN A 111 -2.01 11.08 1.74
C ASN A 111 -3.24 11.63 2.47
N LEU A 112 -3.36 11.36 3.79
CA LEU A 112 -4.44 11.94 4.59
C LEU A 112 -4.34 13.47 4.68
N ILE A 113 -3.14 14.01 4.86
CA ILE A 113 -2.91 15.46 4.93
C ILE A 113 -3.26 16.11 3.57
N GLU A 114 -2.80 15.51 2.47
CA GLU A 114 -3.09 15.98 1.12
C GLU A 114 -4.59 15.95 0.83
N THR A 115 -5.23 14.82 1.12
CA THR A 115 -6.69 14.66 0.96
C THR A 115 -7.46 15.69 1.77
N ALA A 116 -7.07 15.92 3.02
CA ALA A 116 -7.71 16.93 3.86
C ALA A 116 -7.53 18.35 3.28
N SER A 117 -6.34 18.66 2.75
CA SER A 117 -6.06 19.94 2.11
C SER A 117 -6.90 20.12 0.84
N ASP A 118 -7.05 19.07 0.05
CA ASP A 118 -7.89 19.09 -1.17
C ASP A 118 -9.36 19.31 -0.80
N ILE A 119 -9.86 18.63 0.24
CA ILE A 119 -11.25 18.81 0.73
C ILE A 119 -11.44 20.28 1.18
N ILE A 120 -10.48 20.83 1.92
CA ILE A 120 -10.54 22.24 2.34
C ILE A 120 -10.63 23.16 1.11
N THR A 121 -9.76 22.97 0.13
CA THR A 121 -9.72 23.79 -1.08
C THR A 121 -11.04 23.67 -1.87
N THR A 122 -11.49 22.44 -2.10
CA THR A 122 -12.75 22.18 -2.83
C THR A 122 -13.95 22.82 -2.12
N THR A 123 -13.95 22.84 -0.78
CA THR A 123 -15.05 23.43 0.01
C THR A 123 -15.21 24.93 -0.24
N TYR A 124 -14.13 25.63 -0.58
CA TYR A 124 -14.20 27.07 -0.92
C TYR A 124 -14.67 27.31 -2.35
N ASP A 125 -14.46 26.34 -3.25
CA ASP A 125 -14.66 26.55 -4.70
C ASP A 125 -15.98 25.93 -5.20
N GLU A 126 -16.49 24.87 -4.55
CA GLU A 126 -17.69 24.11 -4.99
C GLU A 126 -18.98 24.69 -4.38
N GLU A 127 -19.94 25.03 -5.24
CA GLU A 127 -21.23 25.58 -4.81
C GLU A 127 -22.24 24.50 -4.43
N ASP A 128 -22.14 23.29 -5.03
CA ASP A 128 -23.09 22.21 -4.74
C ASP A 128 -22.59 21.33 -3.59
N VAL A 129 -23.29 21.40 -2.47
CA VAL A 129 -22.96 20.68 -1.22
C VAL A 129 -23.00 19.16 -1.41
N ASN A 130 -23.92 18.64 -2.26
CA ASN A 130 -24.00 17.18 -2.46
C ASN A 130 -22.77 16.68 -3.23
N SER A 131 -22.37 17.36 -4.30
CA SER A 131 -21.14 17.05 -5.05
C SER A 131 -19.91 17.11 -4.14
N LEU A 132 -19.84 18.11 -3.26
CA LEU A 132 -18.76 18.26 -2.30
C LEU A 132 -18.67 17.05 -1.36
N LEU A 133 -19.80 16.63 -0.77
CA LEU A 133 -19.85 15.50 0.16
C LEU A 133 -19.46 14.19 -0.54
N ASP A 134 -19.99 13.93 -1.75
CA ASP A 134 -19.65 12.75 -2.54
C ASP A 134 -18.14 12.69 -2.87
N SER A 135 -17.58 13.83 -3.27
CA SER A 135 -16.15 13.97 -3.56
C SER A 135 -15.30 13.70 -2.33
N ALA A 136 -15.65 14.29 -1.18
CA ALA A 136 -14.92 14.12 0.08
C ALA A 136 -14.95 12.64 0.52
N GLU A 137 -16.13 12.00 0.47
CA GLU A 137 -16.26 10.57 0.80
C GLU A 137 -15.37 9.72 -0.10
N LYS A 138 -15.45 9.94 -1.41
CA LYS A 138 -14.63 9.20 -2.40
C LYS A 138 -13.14 9.35 -2.11
N ASN A 139 -12.68 10.57 -1.83
CA ASN A 139 -11.26 10.84 -1.58
C ASN A 139 -10.78 10.14 -0.30
N ILE A 140 -11.55 10.18 0.78
CA ILE A 140 -11.24 9.47 2.02
C ILE A 140 -11.22 7.95 1.80
N LEU A 141 -12.21 7.40 1.08
CA LEU A 141 -12.25 5.97 0.78
C LEU A 141 -11.04 5.52 -0.04
N ASN A 142 -10.55 6.35 -0.96
CA ASN A 142 -9.34 6.06 -1.74
C ASN A 142 -8.12 5.91 -0.82
N VAL A 143 -7.96 6.77 0.20
CA VAL A 143 -6.86 6.65 1.17
C VAL A 143 -6.97 5.33 1.96
N VAL A 144 -8.19 4.98 2.37
CA VAL A 144 -8.44 3.72 3.11
C VAL A 144 -8.09 2.51 2.23
N ARG A 145 -8.46 2.53 0.96
CA ARG A 145 -8.17 1.45 0.00
C ARG A 145 -6.67 1.35 -0.30
N ALA A 146 -5.99 2.48 -0.44
CA ALA A 146 -4.54 2.52 -0.68
C ALA A 146 -3.76 1.87 0.47
N ARG A 147 -4.28 1.89 1.69
CA ARG A 147 -3.70 1.20 2.84
C ARG A 147 -3.62 -0.32 2.60
N SER A 148 -4.57 -0.87 1.87
CA SER A 148 -4.66 -2.33 1.60
C SER A 148 -3.83 -2.77 0.39
N VAL A 149 -3.24 -1.84 -0.37
CA VAL A 149 -2.32 -2.18 -1.47
C VAL A 149 -1.01 -2.64 -0.84
N GLY A 150 -0.69 -3.90 -1.02
CA GLY A 150 0.47 -4.54 -0.39
C GLY A 150 0.11 -5.61 0.64
N ASP A 151 -1.13 -5.65 1.12
CA ASP A 151 -1.65 -6.78 1.90
C ASP A 151 -2.13 -7.87 0.92
N PHE A 152 -1.22 -8.31 0.02
CA PHE A 152 -1.49 -9.50 -0.80
C PHE A 152 -1.56 -10.70 0.14
N VAL A 153 -2.76 -11.12 0.45
CA VAL A 153 -2.96 -12.40 1.15
C VAL A 153 -2.65 -13.49 0.11
N PRO A 154 -1.65 -14.32 0.34
CA PRO A 154 -1.36 -15.42 -0.59
C PRO A 154 -2.63 -16.22 -0.91
N ILE A 155 -2.79 -16.63 -2.16
CA ILE A 155 -3.97 -17.41 -2.59
C ILE A 155 -4.15 -18.67 -1.71
N SER A 156 -3.05 -19.24 -1.24
CA SER A 156 -3.07 -20.38 -0.32
C SER A 156 -3.79 -20.05 1.00
N GLU A 157 -3.58 -18.84 1.52
CA GLU A 157 -4.25 -18.38 2.75
C GLU A 157 -5.75 -18.14 2.50
N ILE A 158 -6.09 -17.54 1.34
CA ILE A 158 -7.49 -17.32 0.93
C ILE A 158 -8.18 -18.69 0.77
N LEU A 159 -7.53 -19.64 0.11
CA LEU A 159 -8.05 -21.00 -0.07
C LEU A 159 -8.24 -21.70 1.28
N ARG A 160 -7.27 -21.57 2.19
CA ARG A 160 -7.36 -22.16 3.53
C ARG A 160 -8.53 -21.59 4.33
N ARG A 161 -8.73 -20.26 4.25
CA ARG A 161 -9.87 -19.60 4.91
C ARG A 161 -11.20 -20.03 4.28
N ALA A 162 -11.27 -20.11 2.96
CA ALA A 162 -12.45 -20.58 2.24
C ALA A 162 -12.79 -22.03 2.59
N GLN A 163 -11.77 -22.91 2.63
CA GLN A 163 -11.93 -24.31 3.00
C GLN A 163 -12.44 -24.43 4.45
N ALA A 164 -11.83 -23.72 5.40
CA ALA A 164 -12.27 -23.70 6.79
C ALA A 164 -13.73 -23.25 6.92
N LYS A 165 -14.12 -22.24 6.12
CA LYS A 165 -15.50 -21.76 6.13
C LYS A 165 -16.47 -22.78 5.55
N LEU A 166 -16.08 -23.49 4.47
CA LEU A 166 -16.88 -24.57 3.88
C LEU A 166 -17.04 -25.74 4.87
N GLU A 167 -15.96 -26.10 5.57
CA GLU A 167 -16.01 -27.17 6.60
C GLU A 167 -16.92 -26.78 7.78
N GLU A 168 -16.86 -25.52 8.20
CA GLU A 168 -17.75 -24.98 9.23
C GLU A 168 -19.22 -25.06 8.79
N LEU A 169 -19.51 -24.64 7.54
CA LEU A 169 -20.85 -24.71 6.98
C LEU A 169 -21.34 -26.16 6.82
N ALA A 170 -20.46 -27.07 6.42
CA ALA A 170 -20.76 -28.50 6.29
C ALA A 170 -21.06 -29.16 7.65
N LYS A 171 -20.37 -28.73 8.72
CA LYS A 171 -20.57 -29.23 10.10
C LYS A 171 -21.86 -28.65 10.70
N ASN A 172 -22.12 -27.39 10.43
CA ASN A 172 -23.35 -26.72 10.84
C ASN A 172 -24.45 -27.05 9.83
N LYS A 173 -25.22 -28.09 10.08
CA LYS A 173 -26.36 -28.50 9.23
C LYS A 173 -27.51 -27.45 9.17
N ARG A 174 -27.23 -26.18 9.51
CA ARG A 174 -28.17 -25.10 9.35
C ARG A 174 -28.18 -24.67 7.88
N SER A 175 -29.32 -24.78 7.26
CA SER A 175 -29.53 -24.35 5.85
C SER A 175 -29.51 -22.82 5.69
N ILE A 176 -29.49 -22.09 6.81
CA ILE A 176 -29.60 -20.63 6.86
C ILE A 176 -28.23 -20.06 7.27
N THR A 177 -27.58 -19.33 6.38
CA THR A 177 -26.27 -18.70 6.60
C THR A 177 -26.37 -17.24 7.05
N GLY A 178 -27.55 -16.61 6.83
CA GLY A 178 -27.87 -15.25 7.24
C GLY A 178 -28.65 -15.17 8.54
N ILE A 179 -29.21 -14.00 8.82
CA ILE A 179 -30.11 -13.75 9.95
C ILE A 179 -31.49 -14.32 9.60
N GLU A 180 -32.01 -15.18 10.43
CA GLU A 180 -33.35 -15.77 10.24
C GLU A 180 -34.42 -14.67 10.32
N THR A 181 -35.31 -14.64 9.34
CA THR A 181 -36.45 -13.69 9.31
C THR A 181 -37.63 -14.15 10.17
N GLY A 182 -37.64 -15.42 10.55
CA GLY A 182 -38.76 -16.06 11.26
C GLY A 182 -39.82 -16.66 10.33
N PHE A 183 -39.63 -16.58 9.02
CA PHE A 183 -40.49 -17.21 8.01
C PHE A 183 -39.76 -18.38 7.37
N PRO A 184 -39.99 -19.64 7.83
CA PRO A 184 -39.12 -20.78 7.45
C PRO A 184 -39.01 -21.04 5.95
N ASP A 185 -40.08 -20.84 5.19
CA ASP A 185 -40.08 -21.08 3.73
C ASP A 185 -39.30 -19.98 3.00
N PHE A 186 -39.37 -18.75 3.47
CA PHE A 186 -38.61 -17.64 2.93
C PHE A 186 -37.12 -17.82 3.25
N ASP A 187 -36.81 -18.20 4.49
CA ASP A 187 -35.44 -18.43 4.95
C ASP A 187 -34.75 -19.58 4.19
N LYS A 188 -35.51 -20.63 3.82
CA LYS A 188 -35.00 -21.74 2.98
C LYS A 188 -34.61 -21.28 1.58
N ILE A 189 -35.38 -20.37 1.00
CA ILE A 189 -35.14 -19.88 -0.37
C ILE A 189 -33.98 -18.87 -0.38
N THR A 190 -33.94 -17.98 0.60
CA THR A 190 -32.97 -16.87 0.66
C THR A 190 -31.71 -17.20 1.44
N THR A 191 -31.69 -18.30 2.17
CA THR A 191 -30.65 -18.66 3.17
C THR A 191 -30.49 -17.61 4.29
N GLY A 192 -31.59 -16.82 4.56
CA GLY A 192 -31.63 -15.73 5.54
C GLY A 192 -31.20 -14.37 4.97
N LEU A 193 -31.32 -13.35 5.76
CA LEU A 193 -30.93 -12.00 5.34
C LEU A 193 -29.42 -11.80 5.45
N UNK A 194 -28.86 -11.38 4.49
CA UNK A 194 -27.46 -11.11 4.47
C UNK A 194 -27.20 -9.65 4.77
N UNK A 195 -26.29 -9.40 5.03
CA UNK A 195 -25.93 -8.09 5.33
C UNK A 195 -26.05 -7.13 4.22
N UNK A 196 -25.92 -7.61 3.34
CA UNK A 196 -26.09 -6.94 2.19
C UNK A 196 -27.45 -6.44 1.96
N UNK A 197 -28.10 -7.02 2.43
CA UNK A 197 -29.45 -6.69 2.32
C UNK A 197 -29.81 -5.49 3.14
N PHE A 198 -29.11 -5.29 4.12
CA PHE A 198 -29.36 -4.13 4.98
C PHE A 198 -28.71 -2.86 4.40
N ALA A 199 -27.66 -2.97 3.65
CA ALA A 199 -26.97 -1.84 3.04
C ALA A 199 -27.72 -1.25 1.82
N ALA A 200 -28.62 -2.01 1.24
CA ALA A 200 -29.38 -1.57 0.05
C ALA A 200 -30.66 -0.77 0.39
N SER A 201 -30.94 -0.57 1.68
CA SER A 201 -32.22 0.05 2.13
C SER A 201 -32.05 1.43 2.76
N LYS A 202 -31.08 2.25 2.27
CA LYS A 202 -30.98 3.67 2.63
C LYS A 202 -30.84 4.55 1.41
#